data_0f2964dc22c2f4ec17436d7d9bb572ed
#
_entry.id   0f2964dc22c2f4ec17436d7d9bb572ed
#
_cell.length_a   1.000
_cell.length_b   1.000
_cell.length_c   1.000
_cell.angle_alpha   90.00
_cell.angle_beta   90.00
_cell.angle_gamma   90.00
#
_symmetry.space_group_name_H-M   'P 1'
#
loop_
_entity.id
_entity.type
_entity.pdbx_description
1 polymer ?
#
loop_
_entity_poly.entity_id
_entity_poly.type
_entity_poly.pdbx_seq_one_letter_code
_entity_poly.pdbx_strand_id
1 'polypeptide(L)'
;MAGNMLANYVQVYVMLPLDVVSVDNKFEKGDEIRAQLKKLTEAGVDGVMIDVWWGLVEGKGPKAYDWSAYKQVFDLVHEAGLKLQAIMSFHQCGGNVGDVVNIPDIFYTNRGGTRNIEYLTLGVDDQPLFHGRTAVQMYADYMASFRENMKKFLDAGTIVDIEVGLGPAGEMRYPSYPQSQGWVFPGIGEFICYDKYL
;
A
#
# COMPACT_ATOMS: atom_id res chain seq x y z
N MET A 1 33.14 22.92 10.14
CA MET A 1 32.03 23.57 9.44
C MET A 1 31.34 22.59 8.44
N ALA A 2 31.01 21.37 8.89
CA ALA A 2 30.29 20.39 8.06
C ALA A 2 28.78 20.31 8.39
N GLY A 3 28.30 21.11 9.34
CA GLY A 3 26.95 20.97 9.89
C GLY A 3 25.81 21.59 9.08
N ASN A 4 26.10 22.42 8.08
CA ASN A 4 25.04 23.17 7.37
C ASN A 4 24.72 22.66 5.95
N MET A 5 25.51 21.75 5.39
CA MET A 5 25.20 21.20 4.06
C MET A 5 24.10 20.13 4.09
N LEU A 6 23.95 19.40 5.21
CA LEU A 6 22.92 18.37 5.34
C LEU A 6 21.52 18.90 5.70
N ALA A 7 21.43 20.13 6.19
CA ALA A 7 20.13 20.74 6.57
C ALA A 7 19.18 20.99 5.38
N ASN A 8 19.71 21.00 4.15
CA ASN A 8 18.93 21.20 2.92
C ASN A 8 18.98 19.97 1.99
N TYR A 9 19.46 18.84 2.46
CA TYR A 9 19.48 17.62 1.67
C TYR A 9 18.08 17.01 1.59
N VAL A 10 17.59 16.82 0.37
CA VAL A 10 16.32 16.15 0.12
C VAL A 10 16.62 14.72 -0.32
N GLN A 11 16.13 13.76 0.45
CA GLN A 11 16.28 12.35 0.12
C GLN A 11 15.50 11.98 -1.13
N VAL A 12 16.07 11.12 -1.97
CA VAL A 12 15.47 10.64 -3.21
C VAL A 12 15.13 9.17 -3.07
N TYR A 13 13.85 8.85 -3.26
CA TYR A 13 13.32 7.49 -3.25
C TYR A 13 12.77 7.11 -4.62
N VAL A 14 12.95 5.86 -5.00
CA VAL A 14 12.43 5.30 -6.25
C VAL A 14 11.37 4.26 -5.93
N MET A 15 10.20 4.40 -6.53
CA MET A 15 9.13 3.42 -6.41
C MET A 15 9.51 2.11 -7.10
N LEU A 16 9.45 1.00 -6.37
CA LEU A 16 9.58 -0.33 -6.93
C LEU A 16 8.35 -0.69 -7.79
N PRO A 17 8.47 -1.63 -8.73
CA PRO A 17 7.31 -2.10 -9.48
C PRO A 17 6.19 -2.59 -8.57
N LEU A 18 4.94 -2.28 -8.92
CA LEU A 18 3.76 -2.67 -8.13
C LEU A 18 3.62 -4.19 -7.97
N ASP A 19 4.16 -4.95 -8.96
CA ASP A 19 4.16 -6.41 -9.02
C ASP A 19 5.45 -7.05 -8.53
N VAL A 20 6.25 -6.35 -7.72
CA VAL A 20 7.48 -6.91 -7.14
C VAL A 20 7.19 -8.14 -6.28
N VAL A 21 6.06 -8.16 -5.59
CA VAL A 21 5.44 -9.34 -5.01
C VAL A 21 4.25 -9.72 -5.89
N SER A 22 4.21 -10.97 -6.34
CA SER A 22 3.17 -11.46 -7.26
C SER A 22 1.80 -11.61 -6.58
N VAL A 23 0.76 -11.79 -7.40
CA VAL A 23 -0.61 -12.04 -6.93
C VAL A 23 -0.73 -13.30 -6.04
N ASP A 24 0.21 -14.24 -6.17
CA ASP A 24 0.28 -15.44 -5.33
C ASP A 24 1.07 -15.22 -4.03
N ASN A 25 1.38 -13.96 -3.71
CA ASN A 25 2.22 -13.56 -2.58
C ASN A 25 3.60 -14.23 -2.62
N LYS A 26 4.27 -14.18 -3.80
CA LYS A 26 5.60 -14.72 -4.01
C LYS A 26 6.56 -13.66 -4.52
N PHE A 27 7.82 -13.81 -4.18
CA PHE A 27 8.90 -12.99 -4.69
C PHE A 27 9.75 -13.83 -5.65
N GLU A 28 9.54 -13.67 -6.96
CA GLU A 28 10.17 -14.50 -8.00
C GLU A 28 11.28 -13.76 -8.76
N LYS A 29 11.31 -12.42 -8.69
CA LYS A 29 12.22 -11.55 -9.46
C LYS A 29 13.50 -11.17 -8.67
N GLY A 30 13.98 -12.02 -7.78
CA GLY A 30 15.06 -11.68 -6.85
C GLY A 30 16.34 -11.16 -7.51
N ASP A 31 16.83 -11.84 -8.55
CA ASP A 31 18.05 -11.44 -9.26
C ASP A 31 17.89 -10.13 -10.03
N GLU A 32 16.72 -9.93 -10.66
CA GLU A 32 16.39 -8.69 -11.37
C GLU A 32 16.35 -7.51 -10.41
N ILE A 33 15.60 -7.64 -9.31
CA ILE A 33 15.49 -6.58 -8.28
C ILE A 33 16.84 -6.30 -7.66
N ARG A 34 17.65 -7.31 -7.34
CA ARG A 34 19.02 -7.12 -6.84
C ARG A 34 19.87 -6.28 -7.80
N ALA A 35 19.80 -6.58 -9.11
CA ALA A 35 20.54 -5.82 -10.12
C ALA A 35 20.04 -4.36 -10.24
N GLN A 36 18.73 -4.14 -10.11
CA GLN A 36 18.14 -2.80 -10.13
C GLN A 36 18.56 -2.01 -8.89
N LEU A 37 18.45 -2.58 -7.68
CA LEU A 37 18.87 -1.94 -6.43
C LEU A 37 20.35 -1.53 -6.47
N LYS A 38 21.22 -2.39 -7.02
CA LYS A 38 22.64 -2.05 -7.20
C LYS A 38 22.81 -0.80 -8.08
N LYS A 39 22.10 -0.70 -9.20
CA LYS A 39 22.15 0.48 -10.06
C LYS A 39 21.67 1.75 -9.36
N LEU A 40 20.60 1.63 -8.53
CA LEU A 40 20.09 2.75 -7.75
C LEU A 40 21.12 3.22 -6.72
N THR A 41 21.80 2.30 -6.03
CA THR A 41 22.88 2.62 -5.11
C THR A 41 24.03 3.33 -5.81
N GLU A 42 24.45 2.81 -6.98
CA GLU A 42 25.51 3.42 -7.81
C GLU A 42 25.13 4.82 -8.32
N ALA A 43 23.85 5.07 -8.53
CA ALA A 43 23.32 6.38 -8.92
C ALA A 43 23.18 7.37 -7.75
N GLY A 44 23.42 6.94 -6.52
CA GLY A 44 23.31 7.79 -5.34
C GLY A 44 21.89 8.01 -4.84
N VAL A 45 20.95 7.10 -5.13
CA VAL A 45 19.59 7.10 -4.59
C VAL A 45 19.62 6.69 -3.13
N ASP A 46 18.86 7.36 -2.27
CA ASP A 46 18.83 7.10 -0.82
C ASP A 46 18.02 5.88 -0.44
N GLY A 47 16.95 5.62 -1.18
CA GLY A 47 16.05 4.52 -0.83
C GLY A 47 15.04 4.17 -1.93
N VAL A 48 14.20 3.23 -1.58
CA VAL A 48 13.11 2.76 -2.43
C VAL A 48 11.79 2.80 -1.68
N MET A 49 10.68 2.84 -2.43
CA MET A 49 9.32 2.75 -1.93
C MET A 49 8.69 1.46 -2.42
N ILE A 50 7.82 0.87 -1.62
CA ILE A 50 7.11 -0.36 -1.97
C ILE A 50 5.69 -0.36 -1.42
N ASP A 51 4.73 -0.78 -2.26
CA ASP A 51 3.39 -1.13 -1.79
C ASP A 51 3.41 -2.46 -1.04
N VAL A 52 2.88 -2.44 0.17
CA VAL A 52 2.69 -3.63 0.99
C VAL A 52 1.19 -3.95 1.01
N TRP A 53 0.79 -4.81 0.08
CA TRP A 53 -0.61 -5.09 -0.22
C TRP A 53 -1.26 -5.95 0.86
N TRP A 54 -2.24 -5.38 1.56
CA TRP A 54 -3.01 -6.11 2.56
C TRP A 54 -3.65 -7.38 1.99
N GLY A 55 -4.26 -7.30 0.81
CA GLY A 55 -4.93 -8.42 0.18
C GLY A 55 -4.01 -9.60 -0.17
N LEU A 56 -2.72 -9.37 -0.40
CA LEU A 56 -1.73 -10.42 -0.61
C LEU A 56 -1.34 -11.08 0.72
N VAL A 57 -1.06 -10.27 1.71
CA VAL A 57 -0.54 -10.73 3.01
C VAL A 57 -1.61 -11.45 3.82
N GLU A 58 -2.85 -10.94 3.89
CA GLU A 58 -3.98 -11.55 4.60
C GLU A 58 -4.90 -12.37 3.66
N GLY A 59 -4.44 -12.71 2.46
CA GLY A 59 -5.25 -13.34 1.41
C GLY A 59 -5.73 -14.76 1.71
N LYS A 60 -5.08 -15.47 2.66
CA LYS A 60 -5.46 -16.85 3.03
C LYS A 60 -6.60 -16.94 4.05
N GLY A 61 -6.97 -15.83 4.65
CA GLY A 61 -8.04 -15.74 5.64
C GLY A 61 -7.74 -14.74 6.75
N PRO A 62 -8.74 -14.45 7.60
CA PRO A 62 -8.62 -13.45 8.66
C PRO A 62 -7.42 -13.72 9.58
N LYS A 63 -6.54 -12.72 9.73
CA LYS A 63 -5.32 -12.77 10.56
C LYS A 63 -4.30 -13.84 10.14
N ALA A 64 -4.47 -14.49 8.98
CA ALA A 64 -3.51 -15.43 8.43
C ALA A 64 -2.44 -14.69 7.60
N TYR A 65 -1.61 -13.91 8.29
CA TYR A 65 -0.61 -13.04 7.65
C TYR A 65 0.60 -13.82 7.15
N ASP A 66 0.86 -13.75 5.85
CA ASP A 66 2.03 -14.34 5.20
C ASP A 66 2.98 -13.24 4.71
N TRP A 67 4.02 -12.98 5.48
CA TRP A 67 5.03 -11.96 5.24
C TRP A 67 6.27 -12.47 4.49
N SER A 68 6.27 -13.72 4.05
CA SER A 68 7.47 -14.39 3.52
C SER A 68 8.05 -13.70 2.30
N ALA A 69 7.21 -13.26 1.36
CA ALA A 69 7.64 -12.57 0.15
C ALA A 69 8.21 -11.19 0.46
N TYR A 70 7.53 -10.39 1.28
CA TYR A 70 8.00 -9.06 1.65
C TYR A 70 9.30 -9.09 2.45
N LYS A 71 9.49 -10.07 3.34
CA LYS A 71 10.77 -10.24 4.05
C LYS A 71 11.93 -10.44 3.09
N GLN A 72 11.76 -11.21 2.02
CA GLN A 72 12.79 -11.40 1.00
C GLN A 72 13.13 -10.10 0.27
N VAL A 73 12.12 -9.32 -0.13
CA VAL A 73 12.35 -8.01 -0.77
C VAL A 73 13.09 -7.08 0.19
N PHE A 74 12.66 -7.01 1.44
CA PHE A 74 13.25 -6.12 2.45
C PHE A 74 14.69 -6.52 2.80
N ASP A 75 15.00 -7.82 2.80
CA ASP A 75 16.38 -8.31 2.94
C ASP A 75 17.26 -7.79 1.80
N LEU A 76 16.80 -7.82 0.54
CA LEU A 76 17.56 -7.29 -0.59
C LEU A 76 17.79 -5.78 -0.49
N VAL A 77 16.79 -5.02 -0.07
CA VAL A 77 16.93 -3.57 0.14
C VAL A 77 17.95 -3.27 1.25
N HIS A 78 17.86 -4.03 2.36
CA HIS A 78 18.80 -3.93 3.47
C HIS A 78 20.23 -4.26 3.05
N GLU A 79 20.43 -5.36 2.31
CA GLU A 79 21.72 -5.79 1.77
C GLU A 79 22.33 -4.76 0.80
N ALA A 80 21.50 -4.06 0.02
CA ALA A 80 21.91 -2.99 -0.88
C ALA A 80 22.31 -1.70 -0.13
N GLY A 81 22.06 -1.61 1.18
CA GLY A 81 22.32 -0.41 1.99
C GLY A 81 21.34 0.74 1.73
N LEU A 82 20.21 0.48 1.05
CA LEU A 82 19.18 1.45 0.77
C LEU A 82 18.18 1.57 1.91
N LYS A 83 17.55 2.74 2.01
CA LYS A 83 16.40 2.97 2.89
C LYS A 83 15.11 2.49 2.24
N LEU A 84 14.10 2.23 3.06
CA LEU A 84 12.81 1.75 2.62
C LEU A 84 11.69 2.61 3.19
N GLN A 85 10.83 3.11 2.30
CA GLN A 85 9.52 3.64 2.64
C GLN A 85 8.48 2.54 2.35
N ALA A 86 7.77 2.09 3.37
CA ALA A 86 6.74 1.07 3.25
C ALA A 86 5.36 1.71 3.18
N ILE A 87 4.62 1.43 2.12
CA ILE A 87 3.27 1.94 1.89
C ILE A 87 2.27 0.86 2.33
N MET A 88 1.49 1.13 3.37
CA MET A 88 0.42 0.23 3.84
C MET A 88 -0.77 0.35 2.90
N SER A 89 -0.84 -0.54 1.92
CA SER A 89 -1.80 -0.46 0.82
C SER A 89 -3.02 -1.30 1.10
N PHE A 90 -4.11 -0.63 1.50
CA PHE A 90 -5.41 -1.23 1.80
C PHE A 90 -6.41 -1.09 0.65
N HIS A 91 -6.02 -0.47 -0.44
CA HIS A 91 -6.85 -0.20 -1.60
C HIS A 91 -6.68 -1.26 -2.68
N GLN A 92 -7.64 -1.30 -3.59
CA GLN A 92 -7.57 -2.02 -4.85
C GLN A 92 -7.25 -1.01 -5.95
N CYS A 93 -6.36 -1.35 -6.86
CA CYS A 93 -5.97 -0.45 -7.95
C CYS A 93 -6.04 -1.20 -9.28
N GLY A 94 -6.93 -0.77 -10.17
CA GLY A 94 -7.29 -1.47 -11.41
C GLY A 94 -6.12 -1.98 -12.22
N GLY A 95 -5.98 -3.31 -12.29
CA GLY A 95 -4.93 -4.00 -13.02
C GLY A 95 -3.63 -4.22 -12.24
N ASN A 96 -3.58 -3.91 -10.96
CA ASN A 96 -2.44 -4.16 -10.08
C ASN A 96 -2.64 -5.42 -9.22
N VAL A 97 -1.55 -5.91 -8.61
CA VAL A 97 -1.60 -7.09 -7.74
C VAL A 97 -2.49 -6.91 -6.50
N GLY A 98 -2.75 -5.68 -6.07
CA GLY A 98 -3.70 -5.37 -5.00
C GLY A 98 -5.16 -5.68 -5.32
N ASP A 99 -5.50 -5.91 -6.59
CA ASP A 99 -6.86 -6.17 -7.05
C ASP A 99 -7.41 -7.55 -6.63
N VAL A 100 -6.60 -8.38 -6.00
CA VAL A 100 -7.02 -9.70 -5.48
C VAL A 100 -7.96 -9.61 -4.28
N VAL A 101 -8.11 -8.44 -3.68
CA VAL A 101 -9.00 -8.22 -2.55
C VAL A 101 -10.45 -8.12 -3.03
N ASN A 102 -11.21 -9.19 -2.86
CA ASN A 102 -12.62 -9.23 -3.20
C ASN A 102 -13.48 -9.02 -1.95
N ILE A 103 -13.94 -7.79 -1.73
CA ILE A 103 -14.81 -7.42 -0.61
C ILE A 103 -16.19 -7.04 -1.15
N PRO A 104 -17.27 -7.71 -0.70
CA PRO A 104 -18.59 -7.46 -1.25
C PRO A 104 -19.22 -6.17 -0.73
N ASP A 105 -19.85 -5.41 -1.65
CA ASP A 105 -20.88 -4.36 -1.43
C ASP A 105 -20.62 -3.25 -0.38
N ILE A 106 -19.36 -3.03 0.00
CA ILE A 106 -18.97 -2.06 1.02
C ILE A 106 -18.12 -0.94 0.45
N PHE A 107 -18.51 -0.51 -0.75
CA PHE A 107 -17.77 0.49 -1.52
C PHE A 107 -18.54 1.79 -1.63
N TYR A 108 -17.82 2.88 -1.75
CA TYR A 108 -18.40 4.15 -2.12
C TYR A 108 -19.25 4.04 -3.38
N THR A 109 -20.46 4.61 -3.33
CA THR A 109 -21.43 4.51 -4.43
C THR A 109 -21.91 5.92 -4.81
N ASN A 110 -21.97 6.21 -6.11
CA ASN A 110 -22.55 7.46 -6.60
C ASN A 110 -24.08 7.42 -6.64
N ARG A 111 -24.72 8.56 -6.91
CA ARG A 111 -26.18 8.67 -7.00
C ARG A 111 -26.78 7.74 -8.06
N GLY A 112 -26.04 7.43 -9.11
CA GLY A 112 -26.47 6.54 -10.19
C GLY A 112 -26.30 5.05 -9.85
N GLY A 113 -25.75 4.71 -8.69
CA GLY A 113 -25.50 3.33 -8.28
C GLY A 113 -24.14 2.77 -8.74
N THR A 114 -23.28 3.57 -9.37
CA THR A 114 -21.92 3.15 -9.74
C THR A 114 -21.06 3.08 -8.48
N ARG A 115 -20.34 1.97 -8.32
CA ARG A 115 -19.48 1.70 -7.15
C ARG A 115 -18.03 1.96 -7.47
N ASN A 116 -17.33 2.65 -6.57
CA ASN A 116 -15.87 2.72 -6.60
C ASN A 116 -15.29 1.58 -5.77
N ILE A 117 -14.87 0.51 -6.44
CA ILE A 117 -14.36 -0.71 -5.80
C ILE A 117 -12.91 -0.61 -5.33
N GLU A 118 -12.26 0.51 -5.54
CA GLU A 118 -10.87 0.70 -5.11
C GLU A 118 -10.72 0.70 -3.60
N TYR A 119 -11.77 1.12 -2.86
CA TYR A 119 -11.61 1.44 -1.46
C TYR A 119 -12.91 1.24 -0.66
N LEU A 120 -12.74 0.88 0.62
CA LEU A 120 -13.87 0.74 1.53
C LEU A 120 -14.51 2.08 1.86
N THR A 121 -15.84 2.13 1.91
CA THR A 121 -16.54 3.34 2.39
C THR A 121 -16.23 3.60 3.86
N LEU A 122 -16.10 4.85 4.26
CA LEU A 122 -15.95 5.25 5.67
C LEU A 122 -17.13 4.79 6.54
N GLY A 123 -18.29 4.59 5.93
CA GLY A 123 -19.49 4.11 6.63
C GLY A 123 -19.37 2.72 7.26
N VAL A 124 -18.32 1.93 6.89
CA VAL A 124 -18.06 0.61 7.49
C VAL A 124 -16.97 0.60 8.54
N ASP A 125 -16.39 1.75 8.87
CA ASP A 125 -15.24 1.83 9.77
C ASP A 125 -15.52 1.25 11.17
N ASP A 126 -16.75 1.36 11.65
CA ASP A 126 -17.21 0.85 12.94
C ASP A 126 -18.14 -0.38 12.82
N GLN A 127 -18.35 -0.90 11.60
CA GLN A 127 -19.23 -2.04 11.36
C GLN A 127 -18.43 -3.36 11.38
N PRO A 128 -18.83 -4.37 12.19
CA PRO A 128 -18.07 -5.61 12.33
C PRO A 128 -18.32 -6.60 11.17
N LEU A 129 -18.11 -6.13 9.93
CA LEU A 129 -18.43 -6.88 8.70
C LEU A 129 -17.32 -7.84 8.27
N PHE A 130 -16.09 -7.68 8.81
CA PHE A 130 -14.90 -8.42 8.37
C PHE A 130 -14.62 -9.59 9.32
N HIS A 131 -15.44 -10.63 9.27
CA HIS A 131 -15.34 -11.77 10.18
C HIS A 131 -15.38 -11.35 11.66
N GLY A 132 -16.30 -10.44 12.00
CA GLY A 132 -16.47 -9.91 13.34
C GLY A 132 -15.53 -8.74 13.70
N ARG A 133 -14.66 -8.32 12.78
CA ARG A 133 -13.84 -7.10 12.92
C ARG A 133 -14.47 -5.92 12.19
N THR A 134 -14.20 -4.73 12.64
CA THR A 134 -14.44 -3.50 11.86
C THR A 134 -13.29 -3.28 10.87
N ALA A 135 -13.47 -2.38 9.88
CA ALA A 135 -12.40 -2.00 8.97
C ALA A 135 -11.19 -1.43 9.73
N VAL A 136 -11.43 -0.56 10.69
CA VAL A 136 -10.35 0.03 11.52
C VAL A 136 -9.60 -1.03 12.32
N GLN A 137 -10.32 -2.01 12.89
CA GLN A 137 -9.67 -3.13 13.59
C GLN A 137 -8.82 -3.99 12.65
N MET A 138 -9.31 -4.22 11.43
CA MET A 138 -8.58 -4.98 10.43
C MET A 138 -7.27 -4.27 10.03
N TYR A 139 -7.31 -2.96 9.81
CA TYR A 139 -6.12 -2.16 9.52
C TYR A 139 -5.14 -2.16 10.70
N ALA A 140 -5.65 -2.01 11.92
CA ALA A 140 -4.83 -2.03 13.13
C ALA A 140 -4.13 -3.39 13.34
N ASP A 141 -4.86 -4.49 13.16
CA ASP A 141 -4.31 -5.86 13.26
C ASP A 141 -3.19 -6.10 12.21
N TYR A 142 -3.42 -5.64 10.98
CA TYR A 142 -2.44 -5.74 9.90
C TYR A 142 -1.16 -4.94 10.21
N MET A 143 -1.31 -3.69 10.64
CA MET A 143 -0.16 -2.85 11.00
C MET A 143 0.60 -3.37 12.23
N ALA A 144 -0.12 -3.93 13.22
CA ALA A 144 0.51 -4.59 14.35
C ALA A 144 1.34 -5.81 13.90
N SER A 145 0.77 -6.63 13.02
CA SER A 145 1.47 -7.78 12.43
C SER A 145 2.69 -7.36 11.60
N PHE A 146 2.58 -6.27 10.80
CA PHE A 146 3.71 -5.69 10.08
C PHE A 146 4.84 -5.30 11.03
N ARG A 147 4.53 -4.54 12.08
CA ARG A 147 5.52 -4.11 13.08
C ARG A 147 6.28 -5.30 13.70
N GLU A 148 5.57 -6.35 14.09
CA GLU A 148 6.18 -7.54 14.68
C GLU A 148 7.08 -8.27 13.68
N ASN A 149 6.60 -8.48 12.46
CA ASN A 149 7.29 -9.25 11.44
C ASN A 149 8.47 -8.50 10.81
N MET A 150 8.41 -7.17 10.75
CA MET A 150 9.45 -6.30 10.17
C MET A 150 10.37 -5.67 11.22
N LYS A 151 10.28 -6.12 12.47
CA LYS A 151 11.10 -5.58 13.59
C LYS A 151 12.59 -5.52 13.27
N LYS A 152 13.15 -6.52 12.60
CA LYS A 152 14.54 -6.55 12.14
C LYS A 152 14.91 -5.30 11.33
N PHE A 153 14.05 -4.93 10.37
CA PHE A 153 14.29 -3.82 9.46
C PHE A 153 14.01 -2.45 10.08
N LEU A 154 13.05 -2.41 11.01
CA LEU A 154 12.76 -1.22 11.81
C LEU A 154 13.93 -0.90 12.76
N ASP A 155 14.40 -1.89 13.50
CA ASP A 155 15.52 -1.73 14.45
C ASP A 155 16.83 -1.39 13.72
N ALA A 156 17.04 -1.92 12.51
CA ALA A 156 18.21 -1.62 11.68
C ALA A 156 18.13 -0.23 11.01
N GLY A 157 16.99 0.45 11.09
CA GLY A 157 16.77 1.72 10.37
C GLY A 157 16.79 1.55 8.85
N THR A 158 16.44 0.38 8.35
CA THR A 158 16.19 0.15 6.92
C THR A 158 14.83 0.74 6.55
N ILE A 159 13.77 0.39 7.30
CA ILE A 159 12.47 1.06 7.17
C ILE A 159 12.58 2.38 7.95
N VAL A 160 12.45 3.48 7.23
CA VAL A 160 12.58 4.83 7.78
C VAL A 160 11.28 5.63 7.72
N ASP A 161 10.34 5.16 6.91
CA ASP A 161 9.07 5.82 6.70
C ASP A 161 7.95 4.80 6.45
N ILE A 162 6.76 5.10 6.92
CA ILE A 162 5.54 4.30 6.72
C ILE A 162 4.45 5.23 6.23
N GLU A 163 3.99 5.00 5.02
CA GLU A 163 2.83 5.69 4.45
C GLU A 163 1.57 4.85 4.70
N VAL A 164 0.49 5.50 5.12
CA VAL A 164 -0.80 4.85 5.30
C VAL A 164 -1.78 5.42 4.29
N GLY A 165 -2.04 4.65 3.24
CA GLY A 165 -3.01 5.01 2.21
C GLY A 165 -4.43 4.60 2.62
N LEU A 166 -5.31 5.58 2.82
CA LEU A 166 -6.68 5.39 3.29
C LEU A 166 -7.74 5.80 2.25
N GLY A 167 -7.37 5.92 1.00
CA GLY A 167 -8.29 6.33 -0.06
C GLY A 167 -8.00 5.68 -1.41
N PRO A 168 -8.76 6.03 -2.45
CA PRO A 168 -8.51 5.59 -3.81
C PRO A 168 -7.09 5.88 -4.25
N ALA A 169 -6.50 4.98 -5.00
CA ALA A 169 -5.09 5.02 -5.38
C ALA A 169 -4.12 5.12 -4.19
N GLY A 170 -4.53 4.67 -3.00
CA GLY A 170 -3.74 4.71 -1.77
C GLY A 170 -3.61 6.09 -1.12
N GLU A 171 -4.25 7.11 -1.65
CA GLU A 171 -4.18 8.48 -1.12
C GLU A 171 -5.25 8.74 -0.04
N MET A 172 -4.92 9.62 0.91
CA MET A 172 -5.90 10.06 1.91
C MET A 172 -6.82 11.14 1.32
N ARG A 173 -7.79 10.71 0.54
CA ARG A 173 -8.78 11.59 -0.07
C ARG A 173 -10.14 10.92 -0.14
N TYR A 174 -11.19 11.74 -0.24
CA TYR A 174 -12.53 11.25 -0.51
C TYR A 174 -12.69 11.01 -2.02
N PRO A 175 -13.02 9.80 -2.46
CA PRO A 175 -13.16 9.49 -3.88
C PRO A 175 -14.40 10.17 -4.47
N SER A 176 -14.22 11.01 -5.49
CA SER A 176 -15.32 11.79 -6.06
C SER A 176 -15.41 11.77 -7.59
N TYR A 177 -14.41 11.27 -8.31
CA TYR A 177 -14.38 11.39 -9.78
C TYR A 177 -13.38 10.43 -10.45
N PRO A 178 -13.41 9.13 -10.22
CA PRO A 178 -12.51 8.25 -10.92
C PRO A 178 -12.84 8.17 -12.41
N GLN A 179 -11.85 8.34 -13.26
CA GLN A 179 -12.02 8.22 -14.72
C GLN A 179 -12.56 6.86 -15.12
N SER A 180 -12.16 5.81 -14.40
CA SER A 180 -12.65 4.44 -14.60
C SER A 180 -14.17 4.31 -14.45
N GLN A 181 -14.81 5.27 -13.79
CA GLN A 181 -16.27 5.33 -13.60
C GLN A 181 -16.94 6.37 -14.51
N GLY A 182 -16.24 6.87 -15.53
CA GLY A 182 -16.81 7.74 -16.56
C GLY A 182 -16.65 9.23 -16.31
N TRP A 183 -15.87 9.65 -15.30
CA TRP A 183 -15.54 11.07 -15.17
C TRP A 183 -14.64 11.54 -16.33
N VAL A 184 -14.98 12.66 -16.96
CA VAL A 184 -14.24 13.24 -18.09
C VAL A 184 -13.95 14.71 -17.81
N PHE A 185 -12.70 15.11 -18.01
CA PHE A 185 -12.31 16.51 -17.95
C PHE A 185 -12.73 17.27 -19.23
N PRO A 186 -13.20 18.53 -19.17
CA PRO A 186 -13.43 19.31 -17.95
C PRO A 186 -14.77 18.94 -17.30
N GLY A 187 -14.72 18.58 -16.05
CA GLY A 187 -15.90 18.18 -15.30
C GLY A 187 -15.72 18.46 -13.82
N ILE A 188 -16.83 18.45 -13.12
CA ILE A 188 -16.85 18.48 -11.67
C ILE A 188 -16.99 17.04 -11.21
N GLY A 189 -16.13 16.62 -10.26
CA GLY A 189 -16.30 15.33 -9.60
C GLY A 189 -17.65 15.26 -8.90
N GLU A 190 -18.18 14.07 -8.75
CA GLU A 190 -19.42 13.85 -8.02
C GLU A 190 -19.17 13.22 -6.67
N PHE A 191 -20.08 13.45 -5.73
CA PHE A 191 -20.04 12.78 -4.45
C PHE A 191 -20.47 11.31 -4.61
N ILE A 192 -19.72 10.42 -3.97
CA ILE A 192 -20.00 8.98 -3.96
C ILE A 192 -20.34 8.51 -2.55
N CYS A 193 -21.33 9.17 -1.95
CA CYS A 193 -21.82 8.96 -0.57
C CYS A 193 -23.24 8.38 -0.54
N TYR A 194 -23.59 7.55 -1.53
CA TYR A 194 -24.92 6.95 -1.68
C TYR A 194 -24.90 5.43 -1.41
N ASP A 195 -23.85 4.93 -0.78
CA ASP A 195 -23.88 3.57 -0.25
C ASP A 195 -24.78 3.48 1.00
N LYS A 196 -25.15 2.27 1.37
CA LYS A 196 -26.09 2.06 2.47
C LYS A 196 -25.54 2.33 3.88
N TYR A 197 -24.25 2.62 4.00
CA TYR A 197 -23.60 2.83 5.30
C TYR A 197 -23.27 4.30 5.57
N LEU A 198 -23.17 5.12 4.54
CA LEU A 198 -23.13 6.57 4.59
C LEU A 198 -24.53 7.15 4.39
#